data_d6f1e09e5975b492d48a2752e2d26002
#
_entry.id   d6f1e09e5975b492d48a2752e2d26002
#
_cell.length_a   1.000
_cell.length_b   1.000
_cell.length_c   1.000
_cell.angle_alpha   90.00
_cell.angle_beta   90.00
_cell.angle_gamma   90.00
#
_symmetry.space_group_name_H-M   'P 1'
#
loop_
_entity.id
_entity.type
_entity.pdbx_description
1 polymer ?
#
loop_
_entity_poly.entity_id
_entity_poly.type
_entity_poly.pdbx_seq_one_letter_code
_entity_poly.pdbx_strand_id
1 'polypeptide(L)'
;FDICEFLLRLHEGAKSAVIFRPLSIKAAYFAPCHLRSLDIGLPALEMLRLIPGLDVRLLEADCCGLGGLYGFKKEKFTIAEEIGKDLTEAAARMKPELILTDCEGCRMQIRHLTGLKVLHPIQILRDALTQPLAHP
;
A
#
# COMPACT_ATOMS: atom_id res chain seq x y z
N PHE A 1 7.58 -15.49 1.26
CA PHE A 1 7.97 -14.12 0.87
C PHE A 1 6.74 -13.29 0.55
N ASP A 2 6.71 -12.05 1.04
CA ASP A 2 5.85 -11.03 0.48
C ASP A 2 6.33 -10.66 -0.94
N ILE A 3 5.39 -10.30 -1.84
CA ILE A 3 5.75 -10.01 -3.24
C ILE A 3 6.67 -8.80 -3.36
N CYS A 4 6.46 -7.76 -2.56
CA CYS A 4 7.30 -6.57 -2.58
C CYS A 4 8.67 -6.84 -1.95
N GLU A 5 8.76 -7.68 -0.91
CA GLU A 5 10.02 -8.17 -0.36
C GLU A 5 10.83 -8.93 -1.42
N PHE A 6 10.17 -9.82 -2.15
CA PHE A 6 10.81 -10.58 -3.23
C PHE A 6 11.35 -9.66 -4.33
N LEU A 7 10.55 -8.69 -4.76
CA LEU A 7 10.96 -7.73 -5.79
C LEU A 7 12.11 -6.83 -5.32
N LEU A 8 12.09 -6.38 -4.07
CA LEU A 8 13.17 -5.57 -3.50
C LEU A 8 14.48 -6.36 -3.50
N ARG A 9 14.46 -7.61 -3.04
CA ARG A 9 15.65 -8.51 -3.08
C ARG A 9 16.16 -8.76 -4.50
N LEU A 10 15.26 -8.93 -5.47
CA LEU A 10 15.65 -9.05 -6.88
C LEU A 10 16.32 -7.76 -7.38
N HIS A 11 15.77 -6.60 -7.03
CA HIS A 11 16.35 -5.32 -7.41
C HIS A 11 17.75 -5.12 -6.82
N GLU A 12 17.93 -5.42 -5.53
CA GLU A 12 19.23 -5.31 -4.84
C GLU A 12 20.27 -6.30 -5.39
N GLY A 13 19.85 -7.50 -5.77
CA GLY A 13 20.71 -8.54 -6.35
C GLY A 13 20.97 -8.40 -7.85
N ALA A 14 20.27 -7.51 -8.54
CA ALA A 14 20.38 -7.37 -9.98
C ALA A 14 21.66 -6.61 -10.38
N LYS A 15 22.34 -7.09 -11.43
CA LYS A 15 23.48 -6.40 -12.03
C LYS A 15 23.12 -5.11 -12.77
N SER A 16 21.84 -4.95 -13.10
CA SER A 16 21.26 -3.76 -13.70
C SER A 16 20.03 -3.32 -12.91
N ALA A 17 19.99 -2.05 -12.53
CA ALA A 17 18.87 -1.48 -11.81
C ALA A 17 17.60 -1.47 -12.67
N VAL A 18 16.45 -1.79 -12.07
CA VAL A 18 15.15 -1.55 -12.71
C VAL A 18 14.97 -0.04 -12.85
N ILE A 19 14.66 0.41 -14.06
CA ILE A 19 14.42 1.83 -14.35
C ILE A 19 12.90 2.06 -14.40
N PHE A 20 12.45 2.94 -13.52
CA PHE A 20 11.05 3.38 -13.50
C PHE A 20 10.89 4.71 -14.24
N ARG A 21 9.78 4.84 -14.97
CA ARG A 21 9.37 6.14 -15.52
C ARG A 21 8.82 7.03 -14.40
N PRO A 22 8.94 8.36 -14.49
CA PRO A 22 8.39 9.28 -13.50
C PRO A 22 6.87 9.16 -13.39
N LEU A 23 6.36 9.20 -12.16
CA LEU A 23 4.94 9.31 -11.84
C LEU A 23 4.75 10.50 -10.90
N SER A 24 4.04 11.54 -11.35
CA SER A 24 3.75 12.72 -10.53
C SER A 24 2.45 12.51 -9.75
N ILE A 25 2.51 11.72 -8.69
CA ILE A 25 1.36 11.34 -7.86
C ILE A 25 1.73 11.52 -6.39
N LYS A 26 0.80 12.07 -5.60
CA LYS A 26 0.89 12.11 -4.13
C LYS A 26 0.14 10.92 -3.56
N ALA A 27 0.87 9.96 -2.99
CA ALA A 27 0.32 8.73 -2.45
C ALA A 27 0.59 8.60 -0.95
N ALA A 28 -0.34 7.96 -0.24
CA ALA A 28 -0.13 7.48 1.12
C ALA A 28 0.04 5.95 1.09
N TYR A 29 1.00 5.43 1.83
CA TYR A 29 1.18 3.99 2.00
C TYR A 29 0.76 3.57 3.40
N PHE A 30 -0.22 2.67 3.49
CA PHE A 30 -0.65 2.04 4.74
C PHE A 30 -0.02 0.66 4.87
N ALA A 31 0.83 0.50 5.89
CA ALA A 31 1.44 -0.79 6.22
C ALA A 31 0.43 -1.65 7.01
N PRO A 32 -0.08 -2.75 6.44
CA PRO A 32 -1.07 -3.58 7.13
C PRO A 32 -0.45 -4.33 8.32
N CYS A 33 -1.28 -4.65 9.30
CA CYS A 33 -0.82 -5.26 10.56
C CYS A 33 -0.10 -6.61 10.34
N HIS A 34 -0.55 -7.43 9.38
CA HIS A 34 0.11 -8.70 9.08
C HIS A 34 1.53 -8.51 8.52
N LEU A 35 1.76 -7.49 7.68
CA LEU A 35 3.10 -7.17 7.19
C LEU A 35 4.02 -6.76 8.34
N ARG A 36 3.52 -5.90 9.22
CA ARG A 36 4.28 -5.47 10.41
C ARG A 36 4.65 -6.64 11.34
N SER A 37 3.82 -7.68 11.39
CA SER A 37 4.08 -8.88 12.20
C SER A 37 5.18 -9.79 11.62
N LEU A 38 5.56 -9.61 10.35
CA LEU A 38 6.62 -10.39 9.71
C LEU A 38 8.03 -9.88 10.01
N ASP A 39 8.16 -8.70 10.58
CA ASP A 39 9.45 -8.06 10.90
C ASP A 39 10.43 -7.95 9.71
N ILE A 40 9.89 -7.71 8.52
CA ILE A 40 10.64 -7.58 7.26
C ILE A 40 10.82 -6.12 6.82
N GLY A 41 10.47 -5.17 7.66
CA GLY A 41 10.43 -3.75 7.28
C GLY A 41 9.24 -3.39 6.39
N LEU A 42 9.44 -2.42 5.51
CA LEU A 42 8.41 -1.92 4.59
C LEU A 42 8.88 -2.02 3.12
N PRO A 43 9.08 -3.22 2.58
CA PRO A 43 9.68 -3.42 1.26
C PRO A 43 8.88 -2.75 0.13
N ALA A 44 7.55 -2.71 0.24
CA ALA A 44 6.73 -1.99 -0.73
C ALA A 44 7.05 -0.48 -0.74
N LEU A 45 7.18 0.13 0.44
CA LEU A 45 7.51 1.56 0.54
C LEU A 45 8.91 1.86 -0.01
N GLU A 46 9.87 0.98 0.23
CA GLU A 46 11.23 1.10 -0.33
C GLU A 46 11.23 1.02 -1.85
N MET A 47 10.53 0.03 -2.43
CA MET A 47 10.35 -0.07 -3.88
C MET A 47 9.65 1.14 -4.50
N LEU A 48 8.58 1.62 -3.86
CA LEU A 48 7.82 2.79 -4.34
C LEU A 48 8.68 4.07 -4.36
N ARG A 49 9.59 4.22 -3.42
CA ARG A 49 10.53 5.37 -3.37
C ARG A 49 11.55 5.39 -4.50
N LEU A 50 11.74 4.28 -5.21
CA LEU A 50 12.57 4.24 -6.42
C LEU A 50 11.91 4.88 -7.63
N ILE A 51 10.59 5.13 -7.59
CA ILE A 51 9.86 5.74 -8.70
C ILE A 51 10.07 7.26 -8.66
N PRO A 52 10.70 7.86 -9.69
CA PRO A 52 10.91 9.30 -9.73
C PRO A 52 9.58 10.06 -9.71
N GLY A 53 9.50 11.14 -8.95
CA GLY A 53 8.33 12.01 -8.89
C GLY A 53 7.17 11.50 -8.04
N LEU A 54 7.18 10.24 -7.60
CA LEU A 54 6.18 9.71 -6.69
C LEU A 54 6.44 10.24 -5.27
N ASP A 55 5.55 11.11 -4.78
CA ASP A 55 5.55 11.54 -3.37
C ASP A 55 4.76 10.54 -2.54
N VAL A 56 5.44 9.49 -2.06
CA VAL A 56 4.84 8.46 -1.22
C VAL A 56 5.28 8.62 0.23
N ARG A 57 4.29 8.69 1.14
CA ARG A 57 4.52 8.82 2.58
C ARG A 57 3.75 7.75 3.34
N LEU A 58 4.33 7.30 4.44
CA LEU A 58 3.67 6.38 5.35
C LEU A 58 2.42 7.05 5.95
N LEU A 59 1.30 6.36 5.86
CA LEU A 59 0.07 6.74 6.55
C LEU A 59 0.13 6.24 7.99
N GLU A 60 0.24 7.16 8.92
CA GLU A 60 0.35 6.87 10.35
C GLU A 60 -1.02 6.50 10.94
N ALA A 61 -1.33 5.21 10.89
CA ALA A 61 -2.48 4.61 11.53
C ALA A 61 -2.18 3.16 11.89
N ASP A 62 -2.71 2.69 13.01
CA ASP A 62 -2.37 1.37 13.51
C ASP A 62 -3.15 0.25 12.84
N CYS A 63 -4.42 0.48 12.51
CA CYS A 63 -5.30 -0.57 11.99
C CYS A 63 -6.34 0.01 11.02
N CYS A 64 -6.72 -0.81 10.02
CA CYS A 64 -7.86 -0.50 9.15
C CYS A 64 -9.22 -0.84 9.80
N GLY A 65 -9.19 -1.56 10.92
CA GLY A 65 -10.38 -1.94 11.69
C GLY A 65 -10.93 -3.34 11.41
N LEU A 66 -10.54 -3.99 10.29
CA LEU A 66 -11.13 -5.28 9.93
C LEU A 66 -10.75 -6.44 10.84
N GLY A 67 -9.50 -6.50 11.34
CA GLY A 67 -9.04 -7.63 12.14
C GLY A 67 -9.21 -8.97 11.43
N GLY A 68 -8.69 -9.10 10.21
CA GLY A 68 -8.92 -10.26 9.35
C GLY A 68 -10.38 -10.35 8.88
N LEU A 69 -11.10 -11.38 9.29
CA LEU A 69 -12.50 -11.59 8.93
C LEU A 69 -13.50 -10.99 9.96
N TYR A 70 -13.01 -10.50 11.08
CA TYR A 70 -13.85 -10.01 12.18
C TYR A 70 -14.80 -8.89 11.73
N GLY A 71 -14.26 -7.86 11.09
CA GLY A 71 -15.01 -6.67 10.67
C GLY A 71 -15.94 -6.90 9.48
N PHE A 72 -15.85 -8.03 8.78
CA PHE A 72 -16.81 -8.40 7.74
C PHE A 72 -18.14 -8.91 8.28
N LYS A 73 -18.20 -9.26 9.57
CA LYS A 73 -19.44 -9.67 10.20
C LYS A 73 -20.34 -8.46 10.41
N LYS A 74 -21.60 -8.57 9.99
CA LYS A 74 -22.58 -7.48 10.07
C LYS A 74 -22.66 -6.85 11.46
N GLU A 75 -22.68 -7.67 12.51
CA GLU A 75 -22.76 -7.24 13.92
C GLU A 75 -21.46 -6.62 14.45
N LYS A 76 -20.34 -6.74 13.71
CA LYS A 76 -19.02 -6.20 14.08
C LYS A 76 -18.57 -5.03 13.21
N PHE A 77 -19.33 -4.74 12.17
CA PHE A 77 -18.94 -3.74 11.18
C PHE A 77 -18.79 -2.33 11.78
N THR A 78 -19.71 -1.93 12.65
CA THR A 78 -19.63 -0.63 13.35
C THR A 78 -18.37 -0.51 14.20
N ILE A 79 -17.95 -1.60 14.86
CA ILE A 79 -16.71 -1.63 15.64
C ILE A 79 -15.50 -1.49 14.70
N ALA A 80 -15.54 -2.16 13.54
CA ALA A 80 -14.47 -2.04 12.54
C ALA A 80 -14.34 -0.61 11.99
N GLU A 81 -15.45 0.09 11.75
CA GLU A 81 -15.46 1.49 11.34
C GLU A 81 -14.89 2.40 12.43
N GLU A 82 -15.25 2.17 13.70
CA GLU A 82 -14.76 2.96 14.83
C GLU A 82 -13.24 2.83 14.97
N ILE A 83 -12.70 1.60 14.88
CA ILE A 83 -11.25 1.36 14.93
C ILE A 83 -10.55 2.02 13.74
N GLY A 84 -11.19 2.06 12.56
CA GLY A 84 -10.64 2.67 11.34
C GLY A 84 -10.65 4.20 11.31
N LYS A 85 -11.20 4.88 12.33
CA LYS A 85 -11.28 6.35 12.36
C LYS A 85 -9.93 7.03 12.28
N ASP A 86 -8.94 6.55 13.03
CA ASP A 86 -7.60 7.13 13.02
C ASP A 86 -6.99 7.13 11.61
N LEU A 87 -7.20 6.06 10.86
CA LEU A 87 -6.79 5.96 9.48
C LEU A 87 -7.49 7.00 8.60
N THR A 88 -8.80 7.16 8.78
CA THR A 88 -9.59 8.15 8.03
C THR A 88 -9.11 9.57 8.31
N GLU A 89 -8.85 9.91 9.57
CA GLU A 89 -8.33 11.20 9.96
C GLU A 89 -6.92 11.46 9.44
N ALA A 90 -6.04 10.45 9.49
CA ALA A 90 -4.69 10.54 8.93
C ALA A 90 -4.74 10.78 7.41
N ALA A 91 -5.62 10.07 6.68
CA ALA A 91 -5.83 10.28 5.26
C ALA A 91 -6.37 11.69 4.96
N ALA A 92 -7.30 12.18 5.77
CA ALA A 92 -7.84 13.53 5.62
C ALA A 92 -6.79 14.64 5.83
N ARG A 93 -5.84 14.43 6.77
CA ARG A 93 -4.71 15.35 6.98
C ARG A 93 -3.71 15.33 5.84
N MET A 94 -3.38 14.14 5.31
CA MET A 94 -2.40 13.97 4.23
C MET A 94 -2.93 14.41 2.88
N LYS A 95 -4.22 14.27 2.63
CA LYS A 95 -4.89 14.54 1.35
C LYS A 95 -4.17 13.88 0.16
N PRO A 96 -3.96 12.56 0.18
CA PRO A 96 -3.34 11.87 -0.92
C PRO A 96 -4.30 11.73 -2.11
N GLU A 97 -3.76 11.60 -3.32
CA GLU A 97 -4.54 11.29 -4.51
C GLU A 97 -4.97 9.82 -4.53
N LEU A 98 -4.16 8.94 -3.92
CA LEU A 98 -4.47 7.53 -3.73
C LEU A 98 -3.78 6.96 -2.49
N ILE A 99 -4.30 5.83 -2.01
CA ILE A 99 -3.70 5.06 -0.91
C ILE A 99 -3.22 3.72 -1.46
N LEU A 100 -2.06 3.28 -0.97
CA LEU A 100 -1.44 2.01 -1.33
C LEU A 100 -1.36 1.12 -0.09
N THR A 101 -1.69 -0.16 -0.23
CA THR A 101 -1.54 -1.16 0.84
C THR A 101 -1.45 -2.57 0.26
N ASP A 102 -0.68 -3.44 0.93
CA ASP A 102 -0.41 -4.81 0.50
C ASP A 102 -1.53 -5.80 0.86
N CYS A 103 -2.53 -5.36 1.60
CA CYS A 103 -3.61 -6.23 2.09
C CYS A 103 -4.92 -5.95 1.37
N GLU A 104 -5.50 -6.97 0.75
CA GLU A 104 -6.77 -6.86 0.03
C GLU A 104 -7.94 -6.45 0.96
N GLY A 105 -8.02 -7.04 2.15
CA GLY A 105 -9.03 -6.64 3.14
C GLY A 105 -8.87 -5.18 3.55
N CYS A 106 -7.65 -4.73 3.80
CA CYS A 106 -7.38 -3.32 4.08
C CYS A 106 -7.74 -2.43 2.90
N ARG A 107 -7.49 -2.85 1.65
CA ARG A 107 -7.89 -2.10 0.45
C ARG A 107 -9.41 -1.84 0.43
N MET A 108 -10.20 -2.88 0.66
CA MET A 108 -11.66 -2.78 0.70
C MET A 108 -12.13 -1.84 1.81
N GLN A 109 -11.61 -2.02 3.01
CA GLN A 109 -11.98 -1.22 4.19
C GLN A 109 -11.58 0.25 4.03
N ILE A 110 -10.34 0.52 3.62
CA ILE A 110 -9.83 1.88 3.44
C ILE A 110 -10.64 2.61 2.36
N ARG A 111 -10.95 1.93 1.25
CA ARG A 111 -11.80 2.48 0.20
C ARG A 111 -13.19 2.83 0.74
N HIS A 112 -13.78 1.95 1.54
CA HIS A 112 -15.07 2.20 2.19
C HIS A 112 -15.01 3.42 3.11
N LEU A 113 -14.00 3.48 3.99
CA LEU A 113 -13.87 4.53 5.00
C LEU A 113 -13.54 5.91 4.42
N THR A 114 -12.72 5.97 3.36
CA THR A 114 -12.16 7.23 2.84
C THR A 114 -12.80 7.69 1.53
N GLY A 115 -13.40 6.77 0.77
CA GLY A 115 -13.85 7.04 -0.60
C GLY A 115 -12.73 7.23 -1.61
N LEU A 116 -11.46 7.15 -1.20
CA LEU A 116 -10.30 7.32 -2.06
C LEU A 116 -10.02 6.05 -2.90
N LYS A 117 -9.31 6.23 -4.00
CA LYS A 117 -8.75 5.11 -4.76
C LYS A 117 -7.70 4.41 -3.91
N VAL A 118 -7.81 3.08 -3.78
CA VAL A 118 -6.86 2.25 -3.03
C VAL A 118 -6.34 1.13 -3.94
N LEU A 119 -5.01 1.04 -4.08
CA LEU A 119 -4.35 0.08 -4.95
C LEU A 119 -3.32 -0.75 -4.16
N HIS A 120 -2.97 -1.92 -4.71
CA HIS A 120 -1.82 -2.66 -4.24
C HIS A 120 -0.53 -2.02 -4.79
N PRO A 121 0.57 -1.94 -4.02
CA PRO A 121 1.84 -1.36 -4.48
C PRO A 121 2.33 -1.91 -5.82
N ILE A 122 2.16 -3.21 -6.07
CA ILE A 122 2.57 -3.86 -7.32
C ILE A 122 1.93 -3.25 -8.56
N GLN A 123 0.72 -2.68 -8.44
CA GLN A 123 0.03 -2.05 -9.56
C GLN A 123 0.73 -0.76 -9.99
N ILE A 124 1.18 0.05 -9.02
CA ILE A 124 1.95 1.27 -9.31
C ILE A 124 3.35 0.94 -9.82
N LEU A 125 4.01 -0.07 -9.23
CA LEU A 125 5.32 -0.54 -9.71
C LEU A 125 5.23 -1.01 -11.17
N ARG A 126 4.23 -1.82 -11.51
CA ARG A 126 3.97 -2.25 -12.89
C ARG A 126 3.77 -1.06 -13.82
N ASP A 127 2.94 -0.10 -13.43
CA ASP A 127 2.61 1.05 -14.26
C ASP A 127 3.81 2.00 -14.44
N ALA A 128 4.77 1.97 -13.51
CA ALA A 128 6.00 2.73 -13.57
C ALA A 128 7.12 2.06 -14.37
N LEU A 129 6.99 0.80 -14.78
CA LEU A 129 8.00 0.14 -15.60
C LEU A 129 8.11 0.81 -16.98
N THR A 130 9.36 1.02 -17.43
CA THR A 130 9.65 1.66 -18.73
C THR A 130 9.42 0.76 -19.92
N GLN A 131 9.42 -0.57 -19.71
CA GLN A 131 9.10 -1.56 -20.73
C GLN A 131 7.93 -2.41 -20.25
N PRO A 132 6.88 -2.62 -21.07
CA PRO A 132 5.92 -3.66 -20.76
C PRO A 132 6.67 -4.99 -20.69
N LEU A 133 6.40 -5.76 -19.65
CA LEU A 133 6.89 -7.14 -19.59
C LEU A 133 6.44 -7.80 -20.90
N ALA A 134 7.41 -8.26 -21.70
CA ALA A 134 7.10 -9.03 -22.89
C ALA A 134 6.29 -10.24 -22.44
N HIS A 135 5.02 -10.28 -22.85
CA HIS A 135 4.25 -11.49 -22.66
C HIS A 135 4.89 -12.60 -23.48
N PRO A 136 5.15 -13.78 -22.87
CA PRO A 136 5.63 -14.92 -23.62
C PRO A 136 4.61 -15.37 -24.67
#